data_9374e4826535d85421e666282fa58f7b
#
_entry.id   9374e4826535d85421e666282fa58f7b
#
_cell.length_a   1.000
_cell.length_b   1.000
_cell.length_c   1.000
_cell.angle_alpha   90.00
_cell.angle_beta   90.00
_cell.angle_gamma   90.00
#
_symmetry.space_group_name_H-M   'P 1'
#
loop_
_entity.id
_entity.type
_entity.pdbx_description
1 polymer ?
#
loop_
_entity_poly.entity_id
_entity_poly.type
_entity_poly.pdbx_seq_one_letter_code
_entity_poly.pdbx_strand_id
1 'polypeptide(L)'
;MMRWYTAVGVKMEHLGGLFCVQVGTENKILSGMEIFIWNALLWSFVEETQIYGRMVQLLKAVFPEKDLDGKTGKDEFNFCFRRLITRGLIIFCECETEKEAAENLLQNAIVARVMRNSGERFLMFCESFACGTPFWKALSVFKKEPMEERYGQFLLKIEKCGEVRYYLETTEQPNEILEMLSLLYQKKILFIRSVKEVTIES
;
A
#
# COMPACT_ATOMS: atom_id res chain seq x y z
N MET A 1 -23.03 -4.02 -5.66
CA MET A 1 -21.84 -3.25 -5.23
C MET A 1 -20.92 -4.17 -4.46
N MET A 2 -19.64 -4.17 -4.78
CA MET A 2 -18.61 -4.96 -4.11
C MET A 2 -17.77 -4.02 -3.24
N ARG A 3 -17.20 -4.55 -2.14
CA ARG A 3 -16.26 -3.80 -1.31
C ARG A 3 -14.84 -4.03 -1.76
N TRP A 4 -14.16 -2.93 -2.02
CA TRP A 4 -12.76 -2.91 -2.40
C TRP A 4 -11.92 -2.25 -1.31
N TYR A 5 -10.83 -2.89 -0.94
CA TYR A 5 -9.97 -2.49 0.17
C TYR A 5 -8.56 -2.20 -0.30
N THR A 6 -7.90 -1.27 0.41
CA THR A 6 -6.48 -0.99 0.23
C THR A 6 -5.83 -0.60 1.56
N ALA A 7 -4.51 -0.80 1.66
CA ALA A 7 -3.75 -0.41 2.83
C ALA A 7 -3.35 1.07 2.77
N VAL A 8 -3.32 1.70 3.95
CA VAL A 8 -2.97 3.10 4.15
C VAL A 8 -1.77 3.19 5.09
N GLY A 9 -0.93 4.18 4.86
CA GLY A 9 0.23 4.49 5.66
C GLY A 9 1.54 4.22 4.93
N VAL A 10 2.60 4.77 5.49
CA VAL A 10 3.98 4.62 5.01
C VAL A 10 4.72 3.72 5.99
N LYS A 11 5.33 2.65 5.50
CA LYS A 11 6.20 1.81 6.31
C LYS A 11 7.37 2.65 6.81
N MET A 12 7.54 2.69 8.11
CA MET A 12 8.70 3.34 8.75
C MET A 12 9.81 2.32 9.01
N GLU A 13 11.06 2.79 8.99
CA GLU A 13 12.17 1.95 9.42
C GLU A 13 11.97 1.51 10.88
N HIS A 14 12.36 0.26 11.17
CA HIS A 14 12.10 -0.38 12.46
C HIS A 14 12.62 0.44 13.65
N LEU A 15 11.71 1.04 14.38
CA LEU A 15 11.99 1.59 15.70
C LEU A 15 12.08 0.42 16.69
N GLY A 16 13.31 -0.02 17.02
CA GLY A 16 13.52 -1.08 18.01
C GLY A 16 13.04 -2.48 17.60
N GLY A 17 13.03 -2.80 16.29
CA GLY A 17 12.61 -4.13 15.80
C GLY A 17 11.11 -4.30 15.62
N LEU A 18 10.30 -3.26 15.87
CA LEU A 18 8.85 -3.29 15.70
C LEU A 18 8.45 -2.85 14.29
N PHE A 19 7.45 -3.52 13.71
CA PHE A 19 6.88 -3.10 12.43
C PHE A 19 5.97 -1.88 12.63
N CYS A 20 6.41 -0.73 12.13
CA CYS A 20 5.73 0.54 12.32
C CYS A 20 5.22 1.10 10.99
N VAL A 21 3.99 1.61 11.00
CA VAL A 21 3.34 2.28 9.86
C VAL A 21 2.91 3.67 10.30
N GLN A 22 3.32 4.69 9.57
CA GLN A 22 2.87 6.06 9.78
C GLN A 22 1.61 6.33 8.94
N VAL A 23 0.51 6.71 9.62
CA VAL A 23 -0.73 7.18 8.99
C VAL A 23 -0.94 8.64 9.38
N GLY A 24 -0.92 9.53 8.39
CA GLY A 24 -0.91 10.96 8.68
C GLY A 24 0.30 11.37 9.52
N THR A 25 0.08 11.78 10.76
CA THR A 25 1.13 12.14 11.75
C THR A 25 1.34 11.07 12.82
N GLU A 26 0.52 10.03 12.86
CA GLU A 26 0.54 8.99 13.89
C GLU A 26 1.36 7.78 13.47
N ASN A 27 2.18 7.28 14.39
CA ASN A 27 2.89 6.03 14.24
C ASN A 27 2.07 4.88 14.86
N LYS A 28 1.80 3.85 14.08
CA LYS A 28 0.99 2.69 14.48
C LYS A 28 1.81 1.41 14.36
N ILE A 29 1.97 0.70 15.48
CA ILE A 29 2.69 -0.57 15.50
C ILE A 29 1.73 -1.68 15.06
N LEU A 30 2.19 -2.52 14.15
CA LEU A 30 1.50 -3.72 13.70
C LEU A 30 2.23 -4.95 14.22
N SER A 31 1.49 -6.00 14.56
CA SER A 31 2.04 -7.24 15.07
C SER A 31 1.37 -8.47 14.46
N GLY A 32 2.10 -9.57 14.41
CA GLY A 32 1.56 -10.86 14.00
C GLY A 32 0.81 -10.79 12.66
N MET A 33 -0.44 -11.25 12.66
CA MET A 33 -1.29 -11.32 11.46
C MET A 33 -1.59 -9.96 10.83
N GLU A 34 -1.62 -8.87 11.62
CA GLU A 34 -1.86 -7.52 11.09
C GLU A 34 -0.84 -7.12 10.02
N ILE A 35 0.42 -7.51 10.20
CA ILE A 35 1.50 -7.24 9.23
C ILE A 35 1.19 -7.91 7.89
N PHE A 36 0.75 -9.17 7.91
CA PHE A 36 0.44 -9.91 6.69
C PHE A 36 -0.81 -9.38 5.98
N ILE A 37 -1.86 -9.03 6.75
CA ILE A 37 -3.08 -8.44 6.19
C ILE A 37 -2.76 -7.08 5.54
N TRP A 38 -2.03 -6.21 6.24
CA TRP A 38 -1.66 -4.89 5.72
C TRP A 38 -0.79 -5.00 4.46
N ASN A 39 0.20 -5.90 4.44
CA ASN A 39 1.04 -6.14 3.26
C ASN A 39 0.26 -6.76 2.09
N ALA A 40 -0.75 -7.60 2.35
CA ALA A 40 -1.58 -8.21 1.31
C ALA A 40 -2.42 -7.17 0.54
N LEU A 41 -2.71 -6.04 1.19
CA LEU A 41 -3.50 -4.95 0.64
C LEU A 41 -2.64 -3.77 0.14
N LEU A 42 -1.37 -3.74 0.53
CA LEU A 42 -0.48 -2.66 0.13
C LEU A 42 -0.24 -2.68 -1.38
N TRP A 43 -0.35 -1.52 -2.02
CA TRP A 43 -0.20 -1.30 -3.46
C TRP A 43 -1.20 -2.07 -4.34
N SER A 44 -2.36 -2.40 -3.81
CA SER A 44 -3.43 -3.04 -4.59
C SER A 44 -4.81 -2.64 -4.06
N PHE A 45 -5.80 -2.69 -4.95
CA PHE A 45 -7.21 -2.58 -4.59
C PHE A 45 -7.78 -3.99 -4.66
N VAL A 46 -8.23 -4.51 -3.54
CA VAL A 46 -8.57 -5.94 -3.38
C VAL A 46 -10.01 -6.10 -2.98
N GLU A 47 -10.75 -6.93 -3.69
CA GLU A 47 -12.10 -7.31 -3.33
C GLU A 47 -12.11 -8.09 -2.00
N GLU A 48 -13.13 -7.86 -1.16
CA GLU A 48 -13.27 -8.44 0.18
C GLU A 48 -13.05 -9.96 0.19
N THR A 49 -13.60 -10.66 -0.79
CA THR A 49 -13.54 -12.13 -0.92
C THR A 49 -12.11 -12.66 -1.13
N GLN A 50 -11.21 -11.86 -1.66
CA GLN A 50 -9.83 -12.26 -2.01
C GLN A 50 -8.80 -12.00 -0.90
N ILE A 51 -9.13 -11.15 0.09
CA ILE A 51 -8.16 -10.65 1.07
C ILE A 51 -7.55 -11.79 1.88
N TYR A 52 -8.40 -12.68 2.42
CA TYR A 52 -7.94 -13.82 3.21
C TYR A 52 -6.98 -14.72 2.43
N GLY A 53 -7.33 -15.05 1.18
CA GLY A 53 -6.48 -15.88 0.33
C GLY A 53 -5.11 -15.25 0.05
N ARG A 54 -5.07 -13.94 -0.23
CA ARG A 54 -3.80 -13.22 -0.44
C ARG A 54 -2.94 -13.19 0.82
N MET A 55 -3.55 -12.94 1.98
CA MET A 55 -2.84 -12.95 3.27
C MET A 55 -2.24 -14.34 3.55
N VAL A 56 -3.01 -15.42 3.34
CA VAL A 56 -2.52 -16.79 3.52
C VAL A 56 -1.35 -17.10 2.59
N GLN A 57 -1.40 -16.69 1.31
CA GLN A 57 -0.30 -16.86 0.38
C GLN A 57 0.99 -16.18 0.87
N LEU A 58 0.90 -14.93 1.33
CA LEU A 58 2.05 -14.21 1.89
C LEU A 58 2.59 -14.89 3.14
N LEU A 59 1.72 -15.34 4.03
CA LEU A 59 2.13 -16.00 5.26
C LEU A 59 2.82 -17.34 4.98
N LYS A 60 2.28 -18.15 4.06
CA LYS A 60 2.90 -19.42 3.64
C LYS A 60 4.25 -19.21 2.95
N ALA A 61 4.45 -18.09 2.24
CA ALA A 61 5.74 -17.77 1.65
C ALA A 61 6.83 -17.49 2.71
N VAL A 62 6.45 -16.98 3.88
CA VAL A 62 7.39 -16.68 4.99
C VAL A 62 7.47 -17.83 5.98
N PHE A 63 6.34 -18.48 6.27
CA PHE A 63 6.19 -19.57 7.22
C PHE A 63 5.48 -20.77 6.57
N PRO A 64 6.18 -21.60 5.78
CA PRO A 64 5.56 -22.70 5.02
C PRO A 64 4.82 -23.72 5.89
N GLU A 65 5.29 -23.92 7.14
CA GLU A 65 4.72 -24.91 8.07
C GLU A 65 3.49 -24.39 8.84
N LYS A 66 3.18 -23.09 8.75
CA LYS A 66 2.07 -22.52 9.50
C LYS A 66 0.74 -22.81 8.80
N ASP A 67 -0.06 -23.69 9.42
CA ASP A 67 -1.42 -23.99 8.97
C ASP A 67 -2.41 -22.96 9.53
N LEU A 68 -3.13 -22.26 8.64
CA LEU A 68 -4.18 -21.30 8.97
C LEU A 68 -5.55 -21.72 8.43
N ASP A 69 -5.64 -22.90 7.84
CA ASP A 69 -6.86 -23.34 7.18
C ASP A 69 -8.01 -23.71 8.14
N GLY A 70 -7.75 -23.63 9.47
CA GLY A 70 -8.74 -23.88 10.52
C GLY A 70 -9.65 -22.68 10.83
N LYS A 71 -10.75 -22.96 11.56
CA LYS A 71 -11.70 -21.95 12.04
C LYS A 71 -11.00 -20.85 12.85
N THR A 72 -10.05 -21.23 13.69
CA THR A 72 -9.25 -20.33 14.54
C THR A 72 -8.46 -19.30 13.72
N GLY A 73 -7.89 -19.70 12.57
CA GLY A 73 -7.15 -18.79 11.69
C GLY A 73 -8.07 -17.74 11.05
N LYS A 74 -9.29 -18.11 10.66
CA LYS A 74 -10.28 -17.15 10.11
C LYS A 74 -10.80 -16.20 11.18
N ASP A 75 -11.02 -16.67 12.40
CA ASP A 75 -11.50 -15.82 13.50
C ASP A 75 -10.41 -14.79 13.90
N GLU A 76 -9.16 -15.20 13.98
CA GLU A 76 -8.02 -14.31 14.20
C GLU A 76 -7.87 -13.28 13.06
N PHE A 77 -7.98 -13.73 11.81
CA PHE A 77 -7.99 -12.84 10.64
C PHE A 77 -9.08 -11.78 10.76
N ASN A 78 -10.32 -12.18 11.00
CA ASN A 78 -11.46 -11.26 11.10
C ASN A 78 -11.27 -10.22 12.21
N PHE A 79 -10.73 -10.65 13.36
CA PHE A 79 -10.41 -9.76 14.47
C PHE A 79 -9.35 -8.73 14.08
N CYS A 80 -8.21 -9.18 13.53
CA CYS A 80 -7.12 -8.31 13.10
C CYS A 80 -7.54 -7.38 11.96
N PHE A 81 -8.31 -7.88 11.00
CA PHE A 81 -8.79 -7.11 9.86
C PHE A 81 -9.70 -5.95 10.30
N ARG A 82 -10.69 -6.22 11.15
CA ARG A 82 -11.55 -5.16 11.73
C ARG A 82 -10.74 -4.15 12.53
N ARG A 83 -9.77 -4.60 13.31
CA ARG A 83 -8.89 -3.72 14.09
C ARG A 83 -8.06 -2.80 13.20
N LEU A 84 -7.55 -3.28 12.06
CA LEU A 84 -6.84 -2.46 11.08
C LEU A 84 -7.75 -1.40 10.44
N ILE A 85 -9.00 -1.73 10.11
CA ILE A 85 -9.99 -0.77 9.61
C ILE A 85 -10.26 0.30 10.68
N THR A 86 -10.59 -0.09 11.91
CA THR A 86 -10.87 0.84 13.02
C THR A 86 -9.68 1.78 13.30
N ARG A 87 -8.46 1.31 13.09
CA ARG A 87 -7.24 2.10 13.25
C ARG A 87 -6.89 2.95 12.03
N GLY A 88 -7.68 2.92 10.95
CA GLY A 88 -7.45 3.67 9.72
C GLY A 88 -6.21 3.19 8.92
N LEU A 89 -5.77 1.96 9.13
CA LEU A 89 -4.67 1.33 8.39
C LEU A 89 -5.14 0.61 7.12
N ILE A 90 -6.44 0.36 7.04
CA ILE A 90 -7.14 -0.18 5.87
C ILE A 90 -8.37 0.69 5.64
N ILE A 91 -8.60 1.06 4.40
CA ILE A 91 -9.78 1.79 3.95
C ILE A 91 -10.50 0.99 2.88
N PHE A 92 -11.77 1.30 2.65
CA PHE A 92 -12.57 0.65 1.62
C PHE A 92 -13.56 1.62 0.98
N CYS A 93 -14.06 1.22 -0.19
CA CYS A 93 -15.21 1.83 -0.84
C CYS A 93 -16.10 0.75 -1.46
N GLU A 94 -17.34 1.10 -1.75
CA GLU A 94 -18.31 0.23 -2.42
C GLU A 94 -18.44 0.68 -3.88
N CYS A 95 -17.93 -0.15 -4.81
CA CYS A 95 -17.89 0.13 -6.24
C CYS A 95 -18.16 -1.15 -7.05
N GLU A 96 -18.40 -1.00 -8.34
CA GLU A 96 -18.59 -2.15 -9.21
C GLU A 96 -17.27 -2.72 -9.75
N THR A 97 -16.28 -1.86 -9.94
CA THR A 97 -14.99 -2.23 -10.55
C THR A 97 -13.81 -1.77 -9.72
N GLU A 98 -12.66 -2.45 -9.90
CA GLU A 98 -11.38 -2.05 -9.29
C GLU A 98 -10.97 -0.64 -9.72
N LYS A 99 -11.24 -0.25 -10.98
CA LYS A 99 -10.91 1.08 -11.49
C LYS A 99 -11.67 2.16 -10.74
N GLU A 100 -12.97 2.03 -10.60
CA GLU A 100 -13.80 2.96 -9.82
C GLU A 100 -13.36 3.03 -8.35
N ALA A 101 -13.01 1.89 -7.77
CA ALA A 101 -12.48 1.84 -6.40
C ALA A 101 -11.18 2.61 -6.27
N ALA A 102 -10.25 2.44 -7.21
CA ALA A 102 -8.99 3.16 -7.25
C ALA A 102 -9.20 4.68 -7.37
N GLU A 103 -10.09 5.12 -8.26
CA GLU A 103 -10.41 6.52 -8.46
C GLU A 103 -11.02 7.14 -7.19
N ASN A 104 -12.03 6.49 -6.61
CA ASN A 104 -12.70 6.97 -5.40
C ASN A 104 -11.78 7.06 -4.18
N LEU A 105 -10.94 6.05 -3.97
CA LEU A 105 -10.02 6.02 -2.83
C LEU A 105 -8.87 7.00 -3.00
N LEU A 106 -8.31 7.12 -4.22
CA LEU A 106 -7.19 8.02 -4.50
C LEU A 106 -7.62 9.49 -4.54
N GLN A 107 -8.82 9.81 -4.98
CA GLN A 107 -9.32 11.18 -5.02
C GLN A 107 -9.29 11.86 -3.65
N ASN A 108 -9.60 11.12 -2.58
CA ASN A 108 -9.64 11.61 -1.21
C ASN A 108 -8.34 11.34 -0.42
N ALA A 109 -7.30 10.85 -1.09
CA ALA A 109 -6.05 10.46 -0.48
C ALA A 109 -5.08 11.63 -0.34
N ILE A 110 -4.25 11.56 0.70
CA ILE A 110 -2.96 12.22 0.77
C ILE A 110 -1.92 11.18 0.37
N VAL A 111 -1.18 11.45 -0.67
CA VAL A 111 -0.18 10.51 -1.20
C VAL A 111 1.23 10.95 -0.82
N ALA A 112 2.13 9.97 -0.70
CA ALA A 112 3.54 10.21 -0.46
C ALA A 112 4.38 9.34 -1.42
N ARG A 113 5.49 9.86 -1.88
CA ARG A 113 6.42 9.10 -2.73
C ARG A 113 7.10 8.01 -1.93
N VAL A 114 7.32 6.87 -2.58
CA VAL A 114 8.20 5.83 -2.04
C VAL A 114 9.63 6.32 -2.18
N MET A 115 10.24 6.77 -1.08
CA MET A 115 11.65 7.16 -1.04
C MET A 115 12.46 5.93 -0.61
N ARG A 116 12.99 5.21 -1.58
CA ARG A 116 13.93 4.11 -1.30
C ARG A 116 15.30 4.73 -0.98
N ASN A 117 15.70 4.65 0.28
CA ASN A 117 17.03 5.08 0.69
C ASN A 117 18.13 4.11 0.19
N SER A 118 19.38 4.52 0.27
CA SER A 118 20.50 3.69 -0.20
C SER A 118 20.64 2.39 0.58
N GLY A 119 20.26 2.37 1.86
CA GLY A 119 20.27 1.17 2.71
C GLY A 119 19.22 0.14 2.28
N GLU A 120 17.99 0.60 2.01
CA GLU A 120 16.94 -0.29 1.49
C GLU A 120 17.31 -0.88 0.12
N ARG A 121 17.88 -0.07 -0.76
CA ARG A 121 18.39 -0.54 -2.05
C ARG A 121 19.49 -1.58 -1.88
N PHE A 122 20.40 -1.38 -0.90
CA PHE A 122 21.44 -2.33 -0.59
C PHE A 122 20.86 -3.66 -0.05
N LEU A 123 19.87 -3.62 0.85
CA LEU A 123 19.20 -4.83 1.34
C LEU A 123 18.50 -5.58 0.20
N MET A 124 17.76 -4.89 -0.66
CA MET A 124 17.14 -5.48 -1.84
C MET A 124 18.16 -6.13 -2.80
N PHE A 125 19.32 -5.50 -2.95
CA PHE A 125 20.44 -6.06 -3.70
C PHE A 125 20.92 -7.37 -3.07
N CYS A 126 21.19 -7.38 -1.75
CA CYS A 126 21.61 -8.57 -1.04
C CYS A 126 20.59 -9.71 -1.12
N GLU A 127 19.31 -9.42 -0.94
CA GLU A 127 18.21 -10.40 -1.08
C GLU A 127 18.16 -10.96 -2.50
N SER A 128 18.19 -10.11 -3.52
CA SER A 128 18.16 -10.55 -4.92
C SER A 128 19.35 -11.44 -5.26
N PHE A 129 20.53 -11.09 -4.75
CA PHE A 129 21.76 -11.85 -4.95
C PHE A 129 21.69 -13.19 -4.21
N ALA A 130 21.23 -13.22 -2.97
CA ALA A 130 21.05 -14.44 -2.17
C ALA A 130 20.02 -15.40 -2.81
N CYS A 131 18.99 -14.85 -3.49
CA CYS A 131 18.02 -15.63 -4.26
C CYS A 131 18.52 -16.12 -5.63
N GLY A 132 19.83 -15.99 -5.93
CA GLY A 132 20.45 -16.48 -7.14
C GLY A 132 20.30 -15.58 -8.38
N THR A 133 19.86 -14.32 -8.17
CA THR A 133 19.83 -13.35 -9.29
C THR A 133 21.24 -13.00 -9.71
N PRO A 134 21.59 -13.04 -11.02
CA PRO A 134 22.91 -12.66 -11.50
C PRO A 134 23.32 -11.28 -11.01
N PHE A 135 24.57 -11.12 -10.58
CA PHE A 135 25.12 -9.89 -9.97
C PHE A 135 24.75 -8.60 -10.73
N TRP A 136 24.91 -8.60 -12.05
CA TRP A 136 24.59 -7.45 -12.90
C TRP A 136 23.09 -7.08 -12.91
N LYS A 137 22.25 -8.09 -12.77
CA LYS A 137 20.80 -7.89 -12.69
C LYS A 137 20.39 -7.42 -11.29
N ALA A 138 21.01 -7.94 -10.23
CA ALA A 138 20.83 -7.47 -8.87
C ALA A 138 21.26 -6.01 -8.70
N LEU A 139 22.35 -5.55 -9.36
CA LEU A 139 22.78 -4.15 -9.37
C LEU A 139 21.73 -3.18 -9.96
N SER A 140 20.78 -3.67 -10.74
CA SER A 140 19.71 -2.80 -11.29
C SER A 140 18.85 -2.14 -10.21
N VAL A 141 18.83 -2.68 -9.00
CA VAL A 141 18.12 -2.11 -7.83
C VAL A 141 18.65 -0.71 -7.46
N PHE A 142 19.93 -0.42 -7.76
CA PHE A 142 20.51 0.91 -7.51
C PHE A 142 20.17 1.95 -8.58
N LYS A 143 19.68 1.52 -9.74
CA LYS A 143 19.17 2.44 -10.76
C LYS A 143 17.81 2.99 -10.31
N LYS A 144 17.61 4.30 -10.47
CA LYS A 144 16.28 4.86 -10.33
C LYS A 144 15.37 4.21 -11.36
N GLU A 145 14.19 3.79 -10.94
CA GLU A 145 13.20 3.33 -11.91
C GLU A 145 12.88 4.48 -12.88
N PRO A 146 12.79 4.21 -14.20
CA PRO A 146 12.48 5.25 -15.19
C PRO A 146 11.20 6.04 -14.85
N MET A 147 10.24 5.38 -14.18
CA MET A 147 9.01 6.03 -13.74
C MET A 147 9.23 6.97 -12.55
N GLU A 148 10.12 6.65 -11.59
CA GLU A 148 10.49 7.56 -10.50
C GLU A 148 11.10 8.86 -11.04
N GLU A 149 11.92 8.78 -12.07
CA GLU A 149 12.54 9.94 -12.70
C GLU A 149 11.51 10.75 -13.50
N ARG A 150 10.69 10.07 -14.31
CA ARG A 150 9.67 10.70 -15.16
C ARG A 150 8.58 11.42 -14.38
N TYR A 151 8.11 10.83 -13.29
CA TYR A 151 6.97 11.33 -12.53
C TYR A 151 7.35 12.01 -11.22
N GLY A 152 8.64 12.11 -10.88
CA GLY A 152 9.11 12.68 -9.62
C GLY A 152 8.64 14.13 -9.40
N GLN A 153 8.69 14.97 -10.44
CA GLN A 153 8.22 16.37 -10.38
C GLN A 153 6.70 16.47 -10.23
N PHE A 154 5.98 15.59 -10.90
CA PHE A 154 4.54 15.52 -10.81
C PHE A 154 4.10 15.12 -9.39
N LEU A 155 4.68 14.06 -8.84
CA LEU A 155 4.40 13.60 -7.47
C LEU A 155 4.74 14.66 -6.43
N LEU A 156 5.85 15.42 -6.62
CA LEU A 156 6.19 16.55 -5.76
C LEU A 156 5.11 17.64 -5.74
N LYS A 157 4.49 17.93 -6.89
CA LYS A 157 3.41 18.91 -6.97
C LYS A 157 2.18 18.44 -6.18
N ILE A 158 1.80 17.16 -6.33
CA ILE A 158 0.66 16.59 -5.61
C ILE A 158 0.93 16.56 -4.10
N GLU A 159 2.10 16.12 -3.66
CA GLU A 159 2.48 16.13 -2.23
C GLU A 159 2.38 17.54 -1.61
N LYS A 160 2.74 18.58 -2.37
CA LYS A 160 2.65 19.98 -1.92
C LYS A 160 1.20 20.48 -1.82
N CYS A 161 0.30 19.97 -2.65
CA CYS A 161 -1.13 20.30 -2.58
C CYS A 161 -1.80 19.65 -1.35
N GLY A 162 -1.18 18.63 -0.74
CA GLY A 162 -1.74 17.85 0.36
C GLY A 162 -2.67 16.76 -0.15
N GLU A 163 -3.95 17.05 -0.32
CA GLU A 163 -4.91 16.07 -0.85
C GLU A 163 -4.89 16.04 -2.40
N VAL A 164 -5.04 14.85 -2.97
CA VAL A 164 -5.16 14.66 -4.43
C VAL A 164 -6.31 15.48 -4.99
N ARG A 165 -7.43 15.57 -4.29
CA ARG A 165 -8.61 16.34 -4.70
C ARG A 165 -8.29 17.79 -5.06
N TYR A 166 -7.51 18.49 -4.23
CA TYR A 166 -7.15 19.89 -4.53
C TYR A 166 -6.31 20.01 -5.80
N TYR A 167 -5.48 19.02 -6.09
CA TYR A 167 -4.74 19.00 -7.34
C TYR A 167 -5.65 18.75 -8.54
N LEU A 168 -6.64 17.85 -8.42
CA LEU A 168 -7.61 17.53 -9.46
C LEU A 168 -8.49 18.74 -9.83
N GLU A 169 -8.83 19.60 -8.86
CA GLU A 169 -9.59 20.83 -9.09
C GLU A 169 -8.81 21.86 -9.94
N THR A 170 -7.49 21.75 -10.02
CA THR A 170 -6.62 22.65 -10.80
C THR A 170 -6.25 22.13 -12.18
N THR A 171 -6.66 20.90 -12.54
CA THR A 171 -6.29 20.26 -13.79
C THR A 171 -7.48 20.16 -14.75
N GLU A 172 -7.19 20.20 -16.06
CA GLU A 172 -8.20 20.01 -17.12
C GLU A 172 -8.53 18.53 -17.36
N GLN A 173 -7.70 17.61 -16.86
CA GLN A 173 -7.79 16.15 -17.11
C GLN A 173 -7.76 15.33 -15.83
N PRO A 174 -8.74 15.47 -14.92
CA PRO A 174 -8.72 14.80 -13.63
C PRO A 174 -8.68 13.26 -13.72
N ASN A 175 -9.39 12.68 -14.69
CA ASN A 175 -9.47 11.22 -14.85
C ASN A 175 -8.10 10.62 -15.26
N GLU A 176 -7.37 11.27 -16.17
CA GLU A 176 -6.04 10.83 -16.59
C GLU A 176 -5.05 10.88 -15.41
N ILE A 177 -5.18 11.89 -14.56
CA ILE A 177 -4.38 12.01 -13.33
C ILE A 177 -4.67 10.86 -12.37
N LEU A 178 -5.95 10.52 -12.15
CA LEU A 178 -6.33 9.41 -11.27
C LEU A 178 -5.86 8.05 -11.82
N GLU A 179 -5.99 7.82 -13.12
CA GLU A 179 -5.45 6.60 -13.76
C GLU A 179 -3.92 6.50 -13.58
N MET A 180 -3.22 7.62 -13.76
CA MET A 180 -1.77 7.67 -13.56
C MET A 180 -1.39 7.41 -12.10
N LEU A 181 -2.10 8.00 -11.14
CA LEU A 181 -1.87 7.75 -9.71
C LEU A 181 -2.14 6.29 -9.33
N SER A 182 -3.21 5.69 -9.87
CA SER A 182 -3.50 4.28 -9.69
C SER A 182 -2.35 3.39 -10.21
N LEU A 183 -1.86 3.69 -11.41
CA LEU A 183 -0.72 2.98 -11.98
C LEU A 183 0.54 3.13 -11.12
N LEU A 184 0.85 4.34 -10.66
CA LEU A 184 2.03 4.61 -9.82
C LEU A 184 1.92 3.91 -8.46
N TYR A 185 0.71 3.83 -7.89
CA TYR A 185 0.45 3.07 -6.68
C TYR A 185 0.71 1.57 -6.89
N GLN A 186 0.11 0.97 -7.92
CA GLN A 186 0.32 -0.46 -8.25
C GLN A 186 1.78 -0.77 -8.61
N LYS A 187 2.52 0.20 -9.18
CA LYS A 187 3.97 0.11 -9.45
C LYS A 187 4.85 0.36 -8.23
N LYS A 188 4.26 0.55 -7.04
CA LYS A 188 4.98 0.76 -5.78
C LYS A 188 5.85 2.02 -5.75
N ILE A 189 5.41 3.08 -6.42
CA ILE A 189 6.11 4.36 -6.53
C ILE A 189 5.54 5.39 -5.56
N LEU A 190 4.29 5.20 -5.14
CA LEU A 190 3.64 6.04 -4.14
C LEU A 190 2.95 5.21 -3.05
N PHE A 191 2.76 5.84 -1.88
CA PHE A 191 1.92 5.36 -0.79
C PHE A 191 0.66 6.21 -0.68
N ILE A 192 -0.43 5.63 -0.23
CA ILE A 192 -1.56 6.36 0.34
C ILE A 192 -1.20 6.63 1.80
N ARG A 193 -0.81 7.87 2.14
CA ARG A 193 -0.34 8.25 3.48
C ARG A 193 -1.48 8.35 4.48
N SER A 194 -2.60 8.90 4.06
CA SER A 194 -3.85 8.99 4.82
C SER A 194 -5.00 9.29 3.87
N VAL A 195 -6.21 9.08 4.33
CA VAL A 195 -7.43 9.52 3.64
C VAL A 195 -8.22 10.33 4.65
N LYS A 196 -8.70 11.51 4.27
CA LYS A 196 -9.69 12.20 5.08
C LYS A 196 -10.99 11.42 5.03
N GLU A 197 -11.65 11.30 6.17
CA GLU A 197 -12.91 10.61 6.29
C GLU A 197 -13.85 11.03 5.15
N VAL A 198 -14.16 10.09 4.29
CA VAL A 198 -15.30 10.22 3.39
C VAL A 198 -16.49 10.19 4.34
N THR A 199 -17.10 11.34 4.59
CA THR A 199 -18.38 11.40 5.28
C THR A 199 -19.32 10.57 4.42
N ILE A 200 -19.57 9.35 4.84
CA ILE A 200 -20.64 8.54 4.24
C ILE A 200 -21.91 9.25 4.69
N GLU A 201 -22.42 10.11 3.84
CA GLU A 201 -23.79 10.61 4.00
C GLU A 201 -24.69 9.39 3.94
N SER A 202 -25.20 9.05 5.13
CA SER A 202 -26.15 7.96 5.38
C SER A 202 -27.54 8.34 4.93
#